data_1b6173028697b612ce564fceb01e1f43
#
_entry.id   1b6173028697b612ce564fceb01e1f43
#
_cell.length_a   1.000
_cell.length_b   1.000
_cell.length_c   1.000
_cell.angle_alpha   90.00
_cell.angle_beta   90.00
_cell.angle_gamma   90.00
#
_symmetry.space_group_name_H-M   'P 1'
#
loop_
_entity.id
_entity.type
_entity.pdbx_description
1 polymer ?
#
loop_
_entity_poly.entity_id
_entity_poly.type
_entity_poly.pdbx_seq_one_letter_code
_entity_poly.pdbx_strand_id
1 'polypeptide(L)'
;MTLYILANPNAGSYTANSIVSSIKDNYPQFIIIDSILEGKRQSIYVLQSSFGTVVNSMDIGFAAQVINSSTDSALKRILNKIKLGKLTYLFFSIKTLFSKQSINIEVILDKKSYPLDNLFFLSIANSSYFGGGIMIWSTASAKKKEIDLVYFENGSFFQRVQSLLSMVLKKHELSPTVRHLTRLHVVLKSNEKLLLQMDGEITTANEVSLIYQERSMYL
;
A
#
# COMPACT_ATOMS: atom_id res chain seq x y z
N MET A 1 6.53 -31.97 -15.78
CA MET A 1 6.60 -31.12 -14.58
C MET A 1 5.44 -30.16 -14.59
N THR A 2 4.72 -29.93 -13.49
CA THR A 2 3.50 -29.13 -13.45
C THR A 2 3.79 -27.83 -12.70
N LEU A 3 3.53 -26.69 -13.32
CA LEU A 3 3.60 -25.36 -12.68
C LEU A 3 2.26 -25.04 -12.05
N TYR A 4 2.28 -24.64 -10.81
CA TYR A 4 1.10 -24.14 -10.08
C TYR A 4 1.19 -22.63 -9.99
N ILE A 5 0.22 -21.93 -10.57
CA ILE A 5 0.09 -20.47 -10.46
C ILE A 5 -0.97 -20.17 -9.43
N LEU A 6 -0.59 -19.56 -8.31
CA LEU A 6 -1.52 -19.02 -7.33
C LEU A 6 -1.94 -17.63 -7.75
N ALA A 7 -3.19 -17.47 -8.14
CA ALA A 7 -3.74 -16.16 -8.46
C ALA A 7 -4.98 -15.88 -7.61
N ASN A 8 -5.05 -14.69 -7.02
CA ASN A 8 -6.29 -14.25 -6.38
C ASN A 8 -7.24 -13.74 -7.48
N PRO A 9 -8.36 -14.45 -7.77
CA PRO A 9 -9.26 -14.09 -8.86
C PRO A 9 -9.94 -12.72 -8.65
N ASN A 10 -9.96 -12.22 -7.42
CA ASN A 10 -10.56 -10.93 -7.06
C ASN A 10 -9.54 -9.77 -7.10
N ALA A 11 -8.25 -10.06 -7.27
CA ALA A 11 -7.23 -9.03 -7.34
C ALA A 11 -7.36 -8.18 -8.61
N GLY A 12 -7.04 -6.90 -8.50
CA GLY A 12 -7.00 -5.98 -9.64
C GLY A 12 -8.33 -5.85 -10.40
N SER A 13 -9.47 -5.91 -9.70
CA SER A 13 -10.80 -5.87 -10.33
C SER A 13 -11.03 -7.02 -11.34
N TYR A 14 -10.61 -8.22 -10.97
CA TYR A 14 -10.70 -9.47 -11.77
C TYR A 14 -9.71 -9.55 -12.94
N THR A 15 -8.73 -8.67 -13.04
CA THR A 15 -7.71 -8.73 -14.10
C THR A 15 -6.74 -9.91 -13.92
N ALA A 16 -6.64 -10.49 -12.72
CA ALA A 16 -5.79 -11.65 -12.47
C ALA A 16 -6.12 -12.84 -13.39
N ASN A 17 -7.41 -13.11 -13.65
CA ASN A 17 -7.83 -14.19 -14.53
C ASN A 17 -7.41 -13.93 -15.99
N SER A 18 -7.50 -12.70 -16.47
CA SER A 18 -7.07 -12.36 -17.83
C SER A 18 -5.55 -12.45 -17.99
N ILE A 19 -4.80 -12.12 -16.96
CA ILE A 19 -3.34 -12.27 -16.95
C ILE A 19 -2.97 -13.76 -16.97
N VAL A 20 -3.60 -14.59 -16.14
CA VAL A 20 -3.36 -16.03 -16.12
C VAL A 20 -3.70 -16.67 -17.48
N SER A 21 -4.82 -16.28 -18.08
CA SER A 21 -5.18 -16.75 -19.44
C SER A 21 -4.16 -16.31 -20.47
N SER A 22 -3.75 -15.04 -20.45
CA SER A 22 -2.73 -14.52 -21.38
C SER A 22 -1.38 -15.23 -21.22
N ILE A 23 -0.99 -15.58 -20.00
CA ILE A 23 0.23 -16.37 -19.75
C ILE A 23 0.08 -17.78 -20.35
N LYS A 24 -1.06 -18.43 -20.15
CA LYS A 24 -1.33 -19.76 -20.71
C LYS A 24 -1.32 -19.76 -22.24
N ASP A 25 -1.91 -18.73 -22.85
CA ASP A 25 -2.10 -18.65 -24.30
C ASP A 25 -0.80 -18.28 -25.04
N ASN A 26 -0.02 -17.35 -24.48
CA ASN A 26 1.14 -16.80 -25.16
C ASN A 26 2.48 -17.42 -24.71
N TYR A 27 2.50 -18.05 -23.51
CA TYR A 27 3.72 -18.62 -22.93
C TYR A 27 3.44 -19.97 -22.27
N PRO A 28 3.05 -20.99 -23.05
CA PRO A 28 2.55 -22.26 -22.51
C PRO A 28 3.58 -23.05 -21.71
N GLN A 29 4.85 -22.68 -21.67
CA GLN A 29 5.88 -23.60 -21.20
C GLN A 29 6.92 -23.05 -20.20
N PHE A 30 7.24 -21.75 -20.08
CA PHE A 30 8.59 -21.46 -19.61
C PHE A 30 8.82 -20.42 -18.55
N ILE A 31 8.25 -19.26 -18.56
CA ILE A 31 8.85 -18.10 -17.87
C ILE A 31 8.75 -18.17 -16.34
N ILE A 32 7.65 -18.70 -15.80
CA ILE A 32 7.43 -18.79 -14.36
C ILE A 32 8.14 -20.01 -13.76
N ILE A 33 8.33 -21.03 -14.56
CA ILE A 33 9.00 -22.29 -14.17
C ILE A 33 10.50 -22.07 -13.92
N ASP A 34 11.15 -21.27 -14.73
CA ASP A 34 12.61 -21.12 -14.66
C ASP A 34 13.11 -20.57 -13.32
N SER A 35 12.42 -19.57 -12.77
CA SER A 35 12.80 -18.99 -11.48
C SER A 35 12.69 -19.98 -10.31
N ILE A 36 11.63 -20.82 -10.33
CA ILE A 36 11.41 -21.83 -9.30
C ILE A 36 12.34 -23.01 -9.51
N LEU A 37 12.59 -23.41 -10.76
CA LEU A 37 13.44 -24.56 -11.12
C LEU A 37 14.91 -24.27 -10.92
N GLU A 38 15.38 -23.07 -11.23
CA GLU A 38 16.74 -22.65 -11.00
C GLU A 38 17.03 -22.47 -9.51
N GLY A 39 16.00 -22.54 -8.65
CA GLY A 39 16.15 -22.50 -7.20
C GLY A 39 16.75 -21.19 -6.69
N LYS A 40 16.62 -20.10 -7.44
CA LYS A 40 17.12 -18.78 -7.05
C LYS A 40 16.32 -18.25 -5.87
N ARG A 41 16.81 -18.52 -4.68
CA ARG A 41 16.28 -17.90 -3.46
C ARG A 41 16.87 -16.51 -3.32
N GLN A 42 16.01 -15.54 -3.05
CA GLN A 42 16.43 -14.20 -2.65
C GLN A 42 15.88 -13.89 -1.26
N SER A 43 16.71 -13.25 -0.44
CA SER A 43 16.23 -12.68 0.81
C SER A 43 15.47 -11.42 0.54
N ILE A 44 14.29 -11.33 1.13
CA ILE A 44 13.48 -10.14 1.19
C ILE A 44 13.19 -9.78 2.64
N TYR A 45 12.91 -8.52 2.90
CA TYR A 45 12.44 -8.05 4.18
C TYR A 45 10.94 -7.79 4.10
N VAL A 46 10.22 -8.23 5.13
CA VAL A 46 8.81 -7.93 5.33
C VAL A 46 8.65 -7.18 6.64
N LEU A 47 7.59 -6.39 6.76
CA LEU A 47 7.29 -5.70 8.01
C LEU A 47 6.36 -6.57 8.85
N GLN A 48 6.82 -6.96 10.01
CA GLN A 48 6.02 -7.75 10.95
C GLN A 48 5.37 -6.83 11.96
N SER A 49 4.06 -6.95 12.11
CA SER A 49 3.26 -6.28 13.15
C SER A 49 2.51 -7.28 14.03
N SER A 50 1.87 -6.78 15.09
CA SER A 50 0.94 -7.58 15.91
C SER A 50 -0.32 -8.02 15.15
N PHE A 51 -0.62 -7.41 14.02
CA PHE A 51 -1.80 -7.70 13.18
C PHE A 51 -1.48 -8.59 11.99
N GLY A 52 -0.23 -8.89 11.72
CA GLY A 52 0.20 -9.71 10.61
C GLY A 52 1.46 -9.18 9.92
N THR A 53 1.78 -9.82 8.82
CA THR A 53 2.93 -9.47 7.97
C THR A 53 2.49 -8.51 6.87
N VAL A 54 3.22 -7.41 6.71
CA VAL A 54 3.05 -6.45 5.62
C VAL A 54 4.14 -6.66 4.59
N VAL A 55 3.75 -6.96 3.37
CA VAL A 55 4.68 -7.22 2.25
C VAL A 55 4.88 -5.96 1.42
N ASN A 56 3.82 -5.20 1.21
CA ASN A 56 3.81 -4.03 0.34
C ASN A 56 3.79 -2.71 1.14
N SER A 57 2.69 -2.40 1.81
CA SER A 57 2.56 -1.18 2.61
C SER A 57 1.52 -1.29 3.71
N MET A 58 1.69 -0.47 4.74
CA MET A 58 0.67 -0.15 5.73
C MET A 58 0.34 1.34 5.63
N ASP A 59 -0.95 1.66 5.55
CA ASP A 59 -1.39 3.01 5.29
C ASP A 59 -2.43 3.48 6.30
N ILE A 60 -2.41 4.78 6.61
CA ILE A 60 -3.34 5.48 7.49
C ILE A 60 -3.92 6.69 6.78
N GLY A 61 -5.11 7.09 7.16
CA GLY A 61 -5.78 8.27 6.63
C GLY A 61 -6.41 8.03 5.27
N PHE A 62 -6.09 8.87 4.30
CA PHE A 62 -6.74 8.86 2.99
C PHE A 62 -6.80 7.48 2.34
N ALA A 63 -5.67 6.78 2.24
CA ALA A 63 -5.61 5.48 1.57
C ALA A 63 -6.46 4.42 2.29
N ALA A 64 -6.33 4.31 3.62
CA ALA A 64 -7.12 3.39 4.41
C ALA A 64 -8.63 3.66 4.30
N GLN A 65 -9.05 4.94 4.28
CA GLN A 65 -10.45 5.33 4.13
C GLN A 65 -11.02 4.98 2.75
N VAL A 66 -10.25 5.21 1.69
CA VAL A 66 -10.63 4.84 0.32
C VAL A 66 -10.87 3.34 0.22
N ILE A 67 -9.94 2.54 0.72
CA ILE A 67 -10.07 1.07 0.72
C ILE A 67 -11.27 0.64 1.57
N ASN A 68 -11.38 1.10 2.82
CA ASN A 68 -12.48 0.77 3.71
C ASN A 68 -13.85 1.09 3.08
N SER A 69 -13.99 2.30 2.51
CA SER A 69 -15.24 2.72 1.88
C SER A 69 -15.58 1.95 0.60
N SER A 70 -14.56 1.43 -0.09
CA SER A 70 -14.75 0.74 -1.37
C SER A 70 -14.99 -0.76 -1.21
N THR A 71 -14.53 -1.39 -0.12
CA THR A 71 -14.44 -2.86 -0.01
C THR A 71 -15.78 -3.54 -0.19
N ASP A 72 -16.81 -3.15 0.55
CA ASP A 72 -18.15 -3.78 0.49
C ASP A 72 -19.21 -2.90 -0.19
N SER A 73 -18.78 -1.92 -0.99
CA SER A 73 -19.72 -0.99 -1.60
C SER A 73 -20.56 -1.64 -2.71
N ALA A 74 -21.85 -1.30 -2.73
CA ALA A 74 -22.75 -1.70 -3.82
C ALA A 74 -22.23 -1.16 -5.17
N LEU A 75 -21.62 0.03 -5.16
CA LEU A 75 -21.01 0.65 -6.32
C LEU A 75 -19.90 -0.22 -6.91
N LYS A 76 -19.02 -0.79 -6.08
CA LYS A 76 -17.97 -1.73 -6.53
C LYS A 76 -18.56 -2.95 -7.21
N ARG A 77 -19.64 -3.52 -6.64
CA ARG A 77 -20.30 -4.69 -7.24
C ARG A 77 -20.91 -4.37 -8.61
N ILE A 78 -21.53 -3.20 -8.75
CA ILE A 78 -22.14 -2.75 -10.02
C ILE A 78 -21.02 -2.46 -11.05
N LEU A 79 -20.03 -1.68 -10.70
CA LEU A 79 -18.95 -1.30 -11.62
C LEU A 79 -18.07 -2.48 -12.04
N ASN A 80 -17.88 -3.47 -11.18
CA ASN A 80 -17.18 -4.70 -11.56
C ASN A 80 -17.93 -5.50 -12.62
N LYS A 81 -19.29 -5.55 -12.56
CA LYS A 81 -20.10 -6.24 -13.59
C LYS A 81 -19.91 -5.65 -14.98
N ILE A 82 -19.66 -4.35 -15.08
CA ILE A 82 -19.43 -3.64 -16.36
C ILE A 82 -17.94 -3.40 -16.64
N LYS A 83 -17.04 -4.11 -15.95
CA LYS A 83 -15.57 -4.02 -16.08
C LYS A 83 -14.99 -2.62 -15.77
N LEU A 84 -15.71 -1.79 -15.06
CA LEU A 84 -15.29 -0.44 -14.65
C LEU A 84 -14.93 -0.35 -13.16
N GLY A 85 -14.52 -1.45 -12.54
CA GLY A 85 -14.20 -1.53 -11.11
C GLY A 85 -13.14 -0.53 -10.63
N LYS A 86 -12.22 -0.12 -11.49
CA LYS A 86 -11.22 0.92 -11.17
C LYS A 86 -11.87 2.28 -10.84
N LEU A 87 -13.02 2.59 -11.41
CA LEU A 87 -13.75 3.84 -11.14
C LEU A 87 -14.29 3.90 -9.71
N THR A 88 -14.47 2.75 -9.06
CA THR A 88 -14.87 2.70 -7.64
C THR A 88 -13.84 3.43 -6.76
N TYR A 89 -12.58 3.10 -6.95
CA TYR A 89 -11.50 3.72 -6.17
C TYR A 89 -11.39 5.22 -6.47
N LEU A 90 -11.54 5.61 -7.73
CA LEU A 90 -11.55 7.03 -8.11
C LEU A 90 -12.71 7.78 -7.44
N PHE A 91 -13.92 7.21 -7.45
CA PHE A 91 -15.09 7.81 -6.79
C PHE A 91 -14.85 8.00 -5.29
N PHE A 92 -14.41 6.95 -4.58
CA PHE A 92 -14.15 7.05 -3.16
C PHE A 92 -12.94 7.93 -2.84
N SER A 93 -11.95 8.01 -3.71
CA SER A 93 -10.84 8.96 -3.58
C SER A 93 -11.33 10.40 -3.64
N ILE A 94 -12.19 10.73 -4.60
CA ILE A 94 -12.79 12.06 -4.71
C ILE A 94 -13.65 12.36 -3.46
N LYS A 95 -14.49 11.41 -3.04
CA LYS A 95 -15.30 11.57 -1.82
C LYS A 95 -14.43 11.83 -0.59
N THR A 96 -13.38 11.06 -0.40
CA THR A 96 -12.46 11.18 0.74
C THR A 96 -11.67 12.49 0.73
N LEU A 97 -11.40 13.05 -0.45
CA LEU A 97 -10.79 14.37 -0.57
C LEU A 97 -11.60 15.50 0.09
N PHE A 98 -12.92 15.36 0.11
CA PHE A 98 -13.80 16.32 0.80
C PHE A 98 -13.95 16.05 2.30
N SER A 99 -13.40 14.95 2.80
CA SER A 99 -13.38 14.65 4.23
C SER A 99 -12.53 15.68 4.97
N LYS A 100 -13.04 16.15 6.11
CA LYS A 100 -12.31 17.04 7.02
C LYS A 100 -11.55 16.26 8.11
N GLN A 101 -11.34 14.95 7.92
CA GLN A 101 -10.66 14.15 8.93
C GLN A 101 -9.22 14.61 9.09
N SER A 102 -8.86 14.82 10.32
CA SER A 102 -7.50 15.10 10.77
C SER A 102 -7.11 14.00 11.73
N ILE A 103 -5.95 13.44 11.55
CA ILE A 103 -5.44 12.34 12.36
C ILE A 103 -4.22 12.86 13.11
N ASN A 104 -4.23 12.67 14.44
CA ASN A 104 -3.08 12.99 15.28
C ASN A 104 -2.47 11.68 15.76
N ILE A 105 -1.20 11.50 15.50
CA ILE A 105 -0.45 10.31 15.89
C ILE A 105 0.91 10.69 16.44
N GLU A 106 1.40 9.86 17.33
CA GLU A 106 2.78 9.86 17.76
C GLU A 106 3.52 8.78 16.97
N VAL A 107 4.55 9.18 16.23
CA VAL A 107 5.42 8.27 15.52
C VAL A 107 6.73 8.14 16.26
N ILE A 108 7.04 6.94 16.74
CA ILE A 108 8.30 6.66 17.41
C ILE A 108 9.23 5.99 16.40
N LEU A 109 10.30 6.68 16.08
CA LEU A 109 11.31 6.28 15.11
C LEU A 109 12.64 6.05 15.82
N ASP A 110 13.13 4.82 15.82
CA ASP A 110 14.40 4.48 16.46
C ASP A 110 14.52 5.04 17.91
N LYS A 111 13.44 4.90 18.69
CA LYS A 111 13.29 5.35 20.09
C LYS A 111 13.10 6.88 20.28
N LYS A 112 13.00 7.66 19.21
CA LYS A 112 12.65 9.09 19.30
C LYS A 112 11.20 9.29 18.91
N SER A 113 10.48 10.06 19.70
CA SER A 113 9.08 10.40 19.46
C SER A 113 8.95 11.66 18.59
N TYR A 114 8.04 11.60 17.63
CA TYR A 114 7.69 12.68 16.72
C TYR A 114 6.16 12.78 16.65
N PRO A 115 5.56 13.84 17.18
CA PRO A 115 4.14 14.08 16.95
C PRO A 115 3.91 14.46 15.51
N LEU A 116 2.95 13.83 14.87
CA LEU A 116 2.40 14.20 13.58
C LEU A 116 0.95 14.58 13.76
N ASP A 117 0.72 15.88 13.82
CA ASP A 117 -0.60 16.45 13.98
C ASP A 117 -1.20 16.76 12.62
N ASN A 118 -2.54 16.71 12.56
CA ASN A 118 -3.29 17.07 11.37
C ASN A 118 -2.89 16.28 10.12
N LEU A 119 -2.64 14.98 10.29
CA LEU A 119 -2.22 14.10 9.20
C LEU A 119 -3.40 13.79 8.27
N PHE A 120 -3.18 13.88 6.96
CA PHE A 120 -4.14 13.44 5.95
C PHE A 120 -3.80 12.07 5.39
N PHE A 121 -2.54 11.79 5.22
CA PHE A 121 -2.04 10.56 4.63
C PHE A 121 -0.70 10.17 5.25
N LEU A 122 -0.55 8.90 5.60
CA LEU A 122 0.72 8.26 5.93
C LEU A 122 0.76 6.89 5.28
N SER A 123 1.85 6.58 4.60
CA SER A 123 2.20 5.25 4.13
C SER A 123 3.52 4.80 4.73
N ILE A 124 3.54 3.60 5.26
CA ILE A 124 4.75 2.89 5.66
C ILE A 124 5.00 1.85 4.59
N ALA A 125 5.98 2.14 3.73
CA ALA A 125 6.23 1.42 2.50
C ALA A 125 7.35 0.40 2.65
N ASN A 126 7.09 -0.81 2.17
CA ASN A 126 8.08 -1.87 1.98
C ASN A 126 8.35 -2.14 0.49
N SER A 127 7.57 -1.49 -0.38
CA SER A 127 7.77 -1.51 -1.83
C SER A 127 7.48 -0.14 -2.45
N SER A 128 7.97 0.06 -3.67
CA SER A 128 7.86 1.36 -4.34
C SER A 128 6.44 1.76 -4.75
N TYR A 129 5.50 0.81 -4.83
CA TYR A 129 4.18 1.06 -5.41
C TYR A 129 3.05 0.49 -4.59
N PHE A 130 1.93 1.21 -4.53
CA PHE A 130 0.64 0.64 -4.15
C PHE A 130 0.13 -0.35 -5.20
N GLY A 131 -0.83 -1.16 -4.81
CA GLY A 131 -1.68 -1.84 -5.77
C GLY A 131 -2.29 -0.84 -6.76
N GLY A 132 -2.28 -1.17 -8.07
CA GLY A 132 -2.77 -0.26 -9.11
C GLY A 132 -1.72 0.68 -9.72
N GLY A 133 -0.45 0.62 -9.27
CA GLY A 133 0.67 1.30 -9.93
C GLY A 133 0.91 2.76 -9.51
N ILE A 134 0.29 3.21 -8.42
CA ILE A 134 0.60 4.52 -7.82
C ILE A 134 1.90 4.39 -7.04
N MET A 135 2.88 5.24 -7.36
CA MET A 135 4.18 5.21 -6.69
C MET A 135 4.08 5.79 -5.27
N ILE A 136 4.58 5.05 -4.28
CA ILE A 136 4.70 5.50 -2.89
C ILE A 136 6.03 6.24 -2.74
N TRP A 137 7.14 5.56 -3.02
CA TRP A 137 8.48 6.12 -3.00
C TRP A 137 9.42 5.32 -3.89
N SER A 138 10.20 5.98 -4.75
CA SER A 138 10.99 5.29 -5.80
C SER A 138 12.05 4.34 -5.25
N THR A 139 12.63 4.67 -4.11
CA THR A 139 13.72 3.90 -3.50
C THR A 139 13.25 2.85 -2.50
N ALA A 140 11.94 2.83 -2.14
CA ALA A 140 11.38 1.84 -1.23
C ALA A 140 11.46 0.43 -1.85
N SER A 141 11.95 -0.53 -1.10
CA SER A 141 12.22 -1.87 -1.62
C SER A 141 12.32 -2.93 -0.53
N ALA A 142 11.59 -4.02 -0.69
CA ALA A 142 11.69 -5.20 0.17
C ALA A 142 13.10 -5.87 0.15
N LYS A 143 14.02 -5.44 -0.70
CA LYS A 143 15.41 -5.90 -0.72
C LYS A 143 16.31 -5.10 0.23
N LYS A 144 15.80 -4.03 0.80
CA LYS A 144 16.52 -3.18 1.76
C LYS A 144 15.96 -3.36 3.16
N LYS A 145 16.85 -3.31 4.15
CA LYS A 145 16.45 -3.32 5.57
C LYS A 145 16.17 -1.89 6.03
N GLU A 146 15.20 -1.25 5.40
CA GLU A 146 14.80 0.14 5.65
C GLU A 146 13.29 0.27 5.54
N ILE A 147 12.67 1.05 6.42
CA ILE A 147 11.25 1.38 6.37
C ILE A 147 11.12 2.81 5.83
N ASP A 148 10.41 2.95 4.74
CA ASP A 148 10.12 4.24 4.15
C ASP A 148 8.76 4.76 4.66
N LEU A 149 8.77 5.91 5.31
CA LEU A 149 7.57 6.63 5.73
C LEU A 149 7.33 7.79 4.78
N VAL A 150 6.18 7.80 4.13
CA VAL A 150 5.77 8.87 3.23
C VAL A 150 4.47 9.46 3.76
N TYR A 151 4.45 10.75 4.05
CA TYR A 151 3.28 11.39 4.63
C TYR A 151 3.09 12.84 4.18
N PHE A 152 1.88 13.33 4.33
CA PHE A 152 1.55 14.73 4.21
C PHE A 152 0.38 15.12 5.12
N GLU A 153 0.40 16.37 5.52
CA GLU A 153 -0.57 16.96 6.44
C GLU A 153 -1.87 17.32 5.73
N ASN A 154 -2.92 17.48 6.52
CA ASN A 154 -4.22 17.89 6.04
C ASN A 154 -4.24 19.41 5.82
N GLY A 155 -3.98 19.81 4.61
CA GLY A 155 -4.05 21.21 4.18
C GLY A 155 -5.40 21.58 3.58
N SER A 156 -5.43 22.68 2.83
CA SER A 156 -6.59 23.05 2.03
C SER A 156 -6.94 21.97 1.01
N PHE A 157 -8.17 22.00 0.51
CA PHE A 157 -8.60 21.07 -0.53
C PHE A 157 -7.61 21.02 -1.72
N PHE A 158 -7.17 22.18 -2.19
CA PHE A 158 -6.21 22.27 -3.30
C PHE A 158 -4.85 21.66 -2.97
N GLN A 159 -4.34 21.84 -1.74
CA GLN A 159 -3.09 21.23 -1.31
C GLN A 159 -3.20 19.69 -1.26
N ARG A 160 -4.32 19.15 -0.76
CA ARG A 160 -4.58 17.70 -0.76
C ARG A 160 -4.63 17.14 -2.17
N VAL A 161 -5.36 17.82 -3.08
CA VAL A 161 -5.42 17.46 -4.51
C VAL A 161 -4.02 17.50 -5.13
N GLN A 162 -3.26 18.55 -4.88
CA GLN A 162 -1.90 18.69 -5.41
C GLN A 162 -0.98 17.57 -4.93
N SER A 163 -1.01 17.25 -3.62
CA SER A 163 -0.19 16.18 -3.05
C SER A 163 -0.54 14.82 -3.67
N LEU A 164 -1.83 14.47 -3.75
CA LEU A 164 -2.26 13.21 -4.35
C LEU A 164 -1.98 13.15 -5.86
N LEU A 165 -2.21 14.24 -6.58
CA LEU A 165 -1.93 14.31 -8.01
C LEU A 165 -0.42 14.17 -8.28
N SER A 166 0.42 14.75 -7.41
CA SER A 166 1.87 14.60 -7.52
C SER A 166 2.31 13.14 -7.36
N MET A 167 1.64 12.34 -6.49
CA MET A 167 1.89 10.90 -6.36
C MET A 167 1.47 10.14 -7.63
N VAL A 168 0.29 10.43 -8.18
CA VAL A 168 -0.18 9.80 -9.43
C VAL A 168 0.77 10.11 -10.59
N LEU A 169 1.26 11.34 -10.66
CA LEU A 169 2.22 11.80 -11.69
C LEU A 169 3.68 11.41 -11.38
N LYS A 170 3.94 10.70 -10.28
CA LYS A 170 5.30 10.30 -9.82
C LYS A 170 6.24 11.49 -9.61
N LYS A 171 5.70 12.64 -9.20
CA LYS A 171 6.45 13.89 -8.95
C LYS A 171 6.47 14.32 -7.49
N HIS A 172 5.89 13.51 -6.60
CA HIS A 172 5.72 13.83 -5.17
C HIS A 172 7.04 13.91 -4.41
N GLU A 173 8.08 13.22 -4.87
CA GLU A 173 9.43 13.31 -4.27
C GLU A 173 10.03 14.74 -4.37
N LEU A 174 9.56 15.53 -5.33
CA LEU A 174 9.91 16.93 -5.50
C LEU A 174 8.90 17.89 -4.86
N SER A 175 7.82 17.38 -4.29
CA SER A 175 6.74 18.20 -3.72
C SER A 175 7.12 18.68 -2.32
N PRO A 176 7.02 19.98 -2.03
CA PRO A 176 7.31 20.51 -0.71
C PRO A 176 6.27 20.08 0.36
N THR A 177 5.11 19.59 -0.07
CA THR A 177 4.03 19.14 0.82
C THR A 177 4.15 17.68 1.23
N VAL A 178 4.94 16.87 0.52
CA VAL A 178 5.15 15.46 0.83
C VAL A 178 6.46 15.31 1.62
N ARG A 179 6.40 14.61 2.72
CA ARG A 179 7.53 14.32 3.58
C ARG A 179 7.92 12.85 3.47
N HIS A 180 9.20 12.58 3.55
CA HIS A 180 9.76 11.24 3.53
C HIS A 180 10.81 11.06 4.61
N LEU A 181 10.77 9.91 5.29
CA LEU A 181 11.75 9.50 6.29
C LEU A 181 12.07 8.02 6.10
N THR A 182 13.32 7.64 6.26
CA THR A 182 13.77 6.24 6.23
C THR A 182 14.26 5.85 7.62
N ARG A 183 13.79 4.70 8.16
CA ARG A 183 14.09 4.23 9.52
C ARG A 183 14.17 2.70 9.58
N LEU A 184 14.68 2.20 10.71
CA LEU A 184 14.80 0.75 10.96
C LEU A 184 13.64 0.19 11.78
N HIS A 185 13.05 1.00 12.63
CA HIS A 185 11.96 0.61 13.52
C HIS A 185 10.94 1.74 13.62
N VAL A 186 9.67 1.39 13.54
CA VAL A 186 8.55 2.34 13.57
C VAL A 186 7.50 1.85 14.56
N VAL A 187 7.09 2.70 15.48
CA VAL A 187 5.89 2.50 16.31
C VAL A 187 4.96 3.68 16.09
N LEU A 188 3.70 3.39 15.85
CA LEU A 188 2.64 4.37 15.73
C LEU A 188 1.75 4.27 16.96
N LYS A 189 1.43 5.40 17.58
CA LYS A 189 0.50 5.50 18.72
C LYS A 189 -0.52 6.59 18.48
N SER A 190 -1.73 6.34 18.93
CA SER A 190 -2.81 7.34 18.91
C SER A 190 -3.73 7.17 20.11
N ASN A 191 -4.28 8.26 20.58
CA ASN A 191 -5.33 8.26 21.61
C ASN A 191 -6.66 7.71 21.07
N GLU A 192 -6.86 7.75 19.74
CA GLU A 192 -8.03 7.24 19.07
C GLU A 192 -7.70 5.99 18.26
N LYS A 193 -8.72 5.19 17.94
CA LYS A 193 -8.56 4.04 17.05
C LYS A 193 -8.23 4.52 15.64
N LEU A 194 -7.04 4.19 15.18
CA LEU A 194 -6.61 4.42 13.82
C LEU A 194 -7.21 3.36 12.89
N LEU A 195 -7.74 3.80 11.77
CA LEU A 195 -8.07 2.92 10.66
C LEU A 195 -6.80 2.64 9.87
N LEU A 196 -6.42 1.38 9.79
CA LEU A 196 -5.20 0.90 9.14
C LEU A 196 -5.57 0.05 7.92
N GLN A 197 -4.86 0.26 6.84
CA GLN A 197 -4.86 -0.63 5.69
C GLN A 197 -3.50 -1.34 5.65
N MET A 198 -3.48 -2.67 5.51
CA MET A 198 -2.28 -3.48 5.36
C MET A 198 -2.46 -4.39 4.15
N ASP A 199 -1.69 -4.17 3.11
CA ASP A 199 -1.75 -4.96 1.85
C ASP A 199 -3.17 -5.14 1.28
N GLY A 200 -4.06 -4.17 1.51
CA GLY A 200 -5.47 -4.17 1.06
C GLY A 200 -6.47 -4.63 2.12
N GLU A 201 -6.04 -5.13 3.26
CA GLU A 201 -6.91 -5.52 4.37
C GLU A 201 -7.06 -4.38 5.38
N ILE A 202 -8.25 -4.25 5.96
CA ILE A 202 -8.57 -3.18 6.91
C ILE A 202 -8.57 -3.73 8.33
N THR A 203 -7.92 -3.01 9.24
CA THR A 203 -7.98 -3.24 10.67
C THR A 203 -8.01 -1.92 11.44
N THR A 204 -8.17 -1.98 12.77
CA THR A 204 -8.12 -0.80 13.63
C THR A 204 -7.24 -1.05 14.85
N ALA A 205 -6.44 -0.05 15.24
CA ALA A 205 -5.59 -0.12 16.42
C ALA A 205 -5.31 1.26 17.01
N ASN A 206 -4.94 1.30 18.28
CA ASN A 206 -4.39 2.51 18.92
C ASN A 206 -2.86 2.53 18.88
N GLU A 207 -2.25 1.36 18.77
CA GLU A 207 -0.80 1.22 18.70
C GLU A 207 -0.42 0.13 17.70
N VAL A 208 0.59 0.39 16.88
CA VAL A 208 1.18 -0.58 15.93
C VAL A 208 2.68 -0.45 15.97
N SER A 209 3.37 -1.55 16.20
CA SER A 209 4.83 -1.65 16.06
C SER A 209 5.16 -2.43 14.80
N LEU A 210 6.10 -1.92 14.02
CA LEU A 210 6.60 -2.54 12.81
C LEU A 210 8.11 -2.79 12.94
N ILE A 211 8.47 -4.04 12.75
CA ILE A 211 9.86 -4.49 12.73
C ILE A 211 10.14 -5.27 11.45
N TYR A 212 11.37 -5.29 11.01
CA TYR A 212 11.78 -6.13 9.91
C TYR A 212 11.84 -7.59 10.29
N GLN A 213 11.41 -8.42 9.36
CA GLN A 213 11.66 -9.84 9.38
C GLN A 213 12.20 -10.27 8.01
N GLU A 214 13.36 -10.93 8.01
CA GLU A 214 13.90 -11.51 6.80
C GLU A 214 13.11 -12.76 6.40
N ARG A 215 12.80 -12.90 5.14
CA ARG A 215 12.15 -14.04 4.51
C ARG A 215 12.91 -14.45 3.27
N SER A 216 12.94 -15.73 2.98
CA SER A 216 13.43 -16.26 1.70
C SER A 216 12.29 -16.44 0.73
N MET A 217 12.42 -15.93 -0.46
CA MET A 217 11.45 -16.08 -1.53
C MET A 217 12.13 -16.56 -2.80
N TYR A 218 11.44 -17.37 -3.58
CA TYR A 218 11.88 -17.73 -4.93
C TYR A 218 11.42 -16.62 -5.87
N LEU A 219 12.35 -15.99 -6.56
CA LEU A 219 12.10 -14.94 -7.53
C LEU A 219 12.68 -15.30 -8.88
#